data_78bd2bad5c3926611b5c1212bfc3d541
#
_entry.id   78bd2bad5c3926611b5c1212bfc3d541
#
_cell.length_a   1.000
_cell.length_b   1.000
_cell.length_c   1.000
_cell.angle_alpha   90.00
_cell.angle_beta   90.00
_cell.angle_gamma   90.00
#
_symmetry.space_group_name_H-M   'P 1'
#
loop_
_entity.id
_entity.type
_entity.pdbx_description
1 polymer ?
#
loop_
_entity_poly.entity_id
_entity_poly.type
_entity_poly.pdbx_seq_one_letter_code
_entity_poly.pdbx_strand_id
1 'polypeptide(L)'
;LLILSASAQEFTLDIFGNANEDGLIDEEDISYVQGILEAENEKTDLSDANQDGKVDEEDLDQIKKIIQGTESEIYYINAFGNASRVKHPLERIVLVYDNTAEIIRILGAEERVIGVDSEGSSGAIGKYPTYFPQFIQTASIGNRNDCDVEAILKLQPDAIIIGTKTGCPYLEDK
;
A
#
# COMPACT_ATOMS: atom_id res chain seq x y z
N LEU A 1 37.70 -24.32 1.88
CA LEU A 1 36.49 -23.71 2.47
C LEU A 1 35.93 -22.71 1.45
N LEU A 2 34.89 -23.10 0.72
CA LEU A 2 34.18 -22.19 -0.17
C LEU A 2 33.24 -21.32 0.69
N ILE A 3 33.54 -20.06 0.83
CA ILE A 3 32.60 -19.07 1.36
C ILE A 3 31.74 -18.66 0.17
N LEU A 4 30.54 -19.23 0.08
CA LEU A 4 29.49 -18.69 -0.77
C LEU A 4 29.05 -17.38 -0.13
N SER A 5 29.45 -16.25 -0.70
CA SER A 5 28.83 -14.97 -0.43
C SER A 5 27.40 -15.06 -0.99
N ALA A 6 26.41 -15.23 -0.13
CA ALA A 6 25.03 -14.93 -0.49
C ALA A 6 25.00 -13.42 -0.72
N SER A 7 24.90 -13.00 -1.97
CA SER A 7 24.47 -11.64 -2.26
C SER A 7 23.03 -11.55 -1.74
N ALA A 8 22.79 -10.79 -0.70
CA ALA A 8 21.44 -10.36 -0.39
C ALA A 8 20.93 -9.67 -1.66
N GLN A 9 19.80 -10.13 -2.19
CA GLN A 9 19.14 -9.40 -3.25
C GLN A 9 18.76 -8.05 -2.64
N GLU A 10 19.30 -6.99 -3.16
CA GLU A 10 18.99 -5.64 -2.71
C GLU A 10 17.49 -5.44 -2.99
N PHE A 11 16.74 -5.11 -1.95
CA PHE A 11 15.29 -4.89 -2.07
C PHE A 11 15.09 -3.47 -2.60
N THR A 12 14.44 -3.35 -3.75
CA THR A 12 13.99 -2.07 -4.28
C THR A 12 12.60 -1.78 -3.77
N LEU A 13 12.37 -0.61 -3.25
CA LEU A 13 11.04 -0.13 -2.86
C LEU A 13 10.30 0.38 -4.09
N ASP A 14 9.31 -0.37 -4.58
CA ASP A 14 8.54 -0.10 -5.79
C ASP A 14 7.52 1.05 -5.61
N ILE A 15 7.98 2.18 -5.12
CA ILE A 15 7.21 3.43 -4.94
C ILE A 15 7.85 4.52 -5.80
N PHE A 16 7.04 5.22 -6.57
CA PHE A 16 7.49 6.37 -7.36
C PHE A 16 7.98 7.49 -6.44
N GLY A 17 9.14 8.02 -6.75
CA GLY A 17 9.91 8.89 -5.88
C GLY A 17 11.14 8.20 -5.29
N ASN A 18 11.24 6.86 -5.35
CA ASN A 18 12.48 6.12 -5.10
C ASN A 18 13.37 6.20 -6.36
N ALA A 19 13.91 7.38 -6.61
CA ALA A 19 14.54 7.70 -7.88
C ALA A 19 15.89 6.99 -8.09
N ASN A 20 16.60 6.66 -7.01
CA ASN A 20 17.85 5.91 -7.04
C ASN A 20 17.64 4.38 -7.04
N GLU A 21 16.37 3.92 -6.94
CA GLU A 21 15.95 2.51 -6.96
C GLU A 21 16.54 1.68 -5.80
N ASP A 22 16.73 2.26 -4.63
CA ASP A 22 17.15 1.54 -3.44
C ASP A 22 15.95 1.11 -2.55
N GLY A 23 16.15 0.88 -1.25
CA GLY A 23 15.12 0.40 -0.32
C GLY A 23 14.38 1.51 0.43
N LEU A 24 14.65 2.80 0.18
CA LEU A 24 14.15 3.94 0.93
C LEU A 24 13.67 5.05 -0.01
N ILE A 25 12.96 6.02 0.54
CA ILE A 25 12.73 7.32 -0.11
C ILE A 25 13.24 8.38 0.85
N ASP A 26 14.35 9.04 0.50
CA ASP A 26 15.00 10.02 1.34
C ASP A 26 15.68 11.16 0.53
N GLU A 27 16.59 11.89 1.14
CA GLU A 27 17.28 13.02 0.51
C GLU A 27 18.22 12.58 -0.63
N GLU A 28 18.60 11.31 -0.71
CA GLU A 28 19.43 10.79 -1.80
C GLU A 28 18.61 10.73 -3.10
N ASP A 29 17.29 10.46 -3.03
CA ASP A 29 16.39 10.52 -4.18
C ASP A 29 16.21 11.94 -4.70
N ILE A 30 16.10 12.93 -3.81
CA ILE A 30 16.09 14.35 -4.19
C ILE A 30 17.36 14.68 -4.96
N SER A 31 18.51 14.28 -4.44
CA SER A 31 19.80 14.51 -5.08
C SER A 31 19.90 13.80 -6.43
N TYR A 32 19.34 12.60 -6.52
CA TYR A 32 19.34 11.82 -7.75
C TYR A 32 18.51 12.50 -8.86
N VAL A 33 17.27 12.96 -8.52
CA VAL A 33 16.42 13.69 -9.47
C VAL A 33 17.06 15.03 -9.87
N GLN A 34 17.71 15.73 -8.94
CA GLN A 34 18.48 16.93 -9.29
C GLN A 34 19.56 16.63 -10.35
N GLY A 35 20.29 15.53 -10.18
CA GLY A 35 21.26 15.06 -11.18
C GLY A 35 20.62 14.73 -12.54
N ILE A 36 19.38 14.21 -12.55
CA ILE A 36 18.63 14.01 -13.82
C ILE A 36 18.37 15.36 -14.50
N LEU A 37 17.93 16.36 -13.74
CA LEU A 37 17.62 17.69 -14.28
C LEU A 37 18.88 18.40 -14.79
N GLU A 38 20.03 18.13 -14.20
CA GLU A 38 21.32 18.65 -14.62
C GLU A 38 21.99 17.81 -15.73
N ALA A 39 21.34 16.74 -16.18
CA ALA A 39 21.84 15.78 -17.16
C ALA A 39 23.10 15.02 -16.70
N GLU A 40 23.25 14.84 -15.39
CA GLU A 40 24.32 14.06 -14.77
C GLU A 40 23.92 12.61 -14.51
N ASN A 41 22.62 12.38 -14.20
CA ASN A 41 22.04 11.06 -13.97
C ASN A 41 21.08 10.65 -15.09
N GLU A 42 20.94 9.36 -15.30
CA GLU A 42 19.89 8.79 -16.19
C GLU A 42 18.55 8.74 -15.46
N LYS A 43 17.46 8.93 -16.21
CA LYS A 43 16.10 8.76 -15.70
C LYS A 43 15.86 7.28 -15.38
N THR A 44 15.32 7.00 -14.18
CA THR A 44 14.86 5.66 -13.77
C THR A 44 13.35 5.54 -13.91
N ASP A 45 12.83 4.33 -13.80
CA ASP A 45 11.38 4.07 -13.88
C ASP A 45 10.61 4.72 -12.71
N LEU A 46 11.25 4.90 -11.55
CA LEU A 46 10.64 5.45 -10.33
C LEU A 46 10.91 6.96 -10.12
N SER A 47 11.65 7.62 -11.01
CA SER A 47 12.02 9.04 -10.87
C SER A 47 10.90 10.03 -11.18
N ASP A 48 9.82 9.61 -11.88
CA ASP A 48 8.60 10.38 -12.12
C ASP A 48 7.65 10.19 -10.92
N ALA A 49 7.89 10.95 -9.85
CA ALA A 49 7.26 10.74 -8.55
C ALA A 49 5.77 11.08 -8.52
N ASN A 50 5.32 12.00 -9.38
CA ASN A 50 3.92 12.43 -9.49
C ASN A 50 3.17 11.74 -10.63
N GLN A 51 3.87 10.91 -11.46
CA GLN A 51 3.32 10.16 -12.58
C GLN A 51 2.63 11.02 -13.64
N ASP A 52 3.18 12.21 -13.93
CA ASP A 52 2.67 13.09 -14.99
C ASP A 52 3.32 12.82 -16.36
N GLY A 53 4.31 11.93 -16.43
CA GLY A 53 5.05 11.51 -17.63
C GLY A 53 6.32 12.32 -17.88
N LYS A 54 6.73 13.17 -16.95
CA LYS A 54 7.99 13.92 -17.01
C LYS A 54 8.79 13.65 -15.75
N VAL A 55 10.05 14.10 -15.76
CA VAL A 55 10.84 14.25 -14.55
C VAL A 55 11.29 15.70 -14.49
N ASP A 56 10.75 16.43 -13.51
CA ASP A 56 10.99 17.85 -13.35
C ASP A 56 10.95 18.30 -11.88
N GLU A 57 10.83 19.60 -11.62
CA GLU A 57 10.83 20.14 -10.26
C GLU A 57 9.61 19.72 -9.45
N GLU A 58 8.49 19.33 -10.09
CA GLU A 58 7.28 18.86 -9.41
C GLU A 58 7.51 17.49 -8.75
N ASP A 59 8.40 16.65 -9.32
CA ASP A 59 8.81 15.38 -8.71
C ASP A 59 9.64 15.59 -7.46
N LEU A 60 10.55 16.57 -7.48
CA LEU A 60 11.29 16.95 -6.26
C LEU A 60 10.35 17.36 -5.13
N ASP A 61 9.29 18.10 -5.47
CA ASP A 61 8.30 18.52 -4.48
C ASP A 61 7.45 17.36 -3.99
N GLN A 62 7.14 16.39 -4.86
CA GLN A 62 6.43 15.16 -4.46
C GLN A 62 7.30 14.29 -3.55
N ILE A 63 8.58 14.08 -3.87
CA ILE A 63 9.52 13.34 -3.02
C ILE A 63 9.65 13.99 -1.64
N LYS A 64 9.79 15.32 -1.59
CA LYS A 64 9.84 16.06 -0.31
C LYS A 64 8.58 15.85 0.52
N LYS A 65 7.39 15.84 -0.09
CA LYS A 65 6.13 15.56 0.60
C LYS A 65 6.12 14.15 1.17
N ILE A 66 6.58 13.14 0.39
CA ILE A 66 6.68 11.76 0.84
C ILE A 66 7.60 11.65 2.06
N ILE A 67 8.80 12.24 2.02
CA ILE A 67 9.75 12.25 3.13
C ILE A 67 9.13 12.91 4.38
N GLN A 68 8.32 13.96 4.20
CA GLN A 68 7.66 14.68 5.28
C GLN A 68 6.35 14.02 5.75
N GLY A 69 5.83 13.03 5.03
CA GLY A 69 4.52 12.41 5.29
C GLY A 69 3.34 13.39 5.09
N THR A 70 3.47 14.31 4.15
CA THR A 70 2.46 15.34 3.84
C THR A 70 1.83 15.18 2.47
N GLU A 71 2.19 14.16 1.73
CA GLU A 71 1.62 13.80 0.45
C GLU A 71 0.14 13.40 0.58
N SER A 72 -0.65 13.65 -0.45
CA SER A 72 -2.07 13.24 -0.50
C SER A 72 -2.29 11.94 -1.29
N GLU A 73 -1.36 11.59 -2.13
CA GLU A 73 -1.36 10.37 -2.95
C GLU A 73 0.04 9.80 -3.06
N ILE A 74 0.13 8.46 -3.04
CA ILE A 74 1.35 7.70 -3.29
C ILE A 74 1.14 6.88 -4.55
N TYR A 75 2.10 6.94 -5.47
CA TYR A 75 2.15 6.12 -6.67
C TYR A 75 3.12 4.97 -6.45
N TYR A 76 2.76 3.76 -6.89
CA TYR A 76 3.54 2.55 -6.67
C TYR A 76 3.35 1.55 -7.80
N ILE A 77 4.28 0.61 -7.93
CA ILE A 77 4.14 -0.52 -8.85
C ILE A 77 3.46 -1.66 -8.08
N ASN A 78 2.30 -2.09 -8.55
CA ASN A 78 1.55 -3.16 -7.91
C ASN A 78 2.14 -4.55 -8.25
N ALA A 79 1.61 -5.60 -7.59
CA ALA A 79 2.07 -6.98 -7.76
C ALA A 79 1.94 -7.53 -9.20
N PHE A 80 1.27 -6.83 -10.11
CA PHE A 80 1.15 -7.16 -11.52
C PHE A 80 2.12 -6.37 -12.41
N GLY A 81 2.97 -5.53 -11.83
CA GLY A 81 3.92 -4.67 -12.53
C GLY A 81 3.29 -3.42 -13.16
N ASN A 82 2.09 -3.02 -12.73
CA ASN A 82 1.43 -1.83 -13.24
C ASN A 82 1.54 -0.67 -12.25
N ALA A 83 1.72 0.55 -12.75
CA ALA A 83 1.61 1.75 -11.96
C ALA A 83 0.19 1.86 -11.38
N SER A 84 0.12 2.12 -10.09
CA SER A 84 -1.12 2.28 -9.33
C SER A 84 -0.96 3.42 -8.35
N ARG A 85 -2.06 3.95 -7.84
CA ARG A 85 -2.02 5.02 -6.84
C ARG A 85 -2.91 4.68 -5.65
N VAL A 86 -2.56 5.20 -4.50
CA VAL A 86 -3.35 5.12 -3.28
C VAL A 86 -3.38 6.49 -2.61
N LYS A 87 -4.54 6.84 -2.05
CA LYS A 87 -4.69 8.02 -1.21
C LYS A 87 -3.85 7.86 0.06
N HIS A 88 -3.23 8.92 0.53
CA HIS A 88 -2.50 8.96 1.78
C HIS A 88 -2.94 10.17 2.65
N PRO A 89 -3.09 10.01 3.96
CA PRO A 89 -3.14 8.72 4.68
C PRO A 89 -4.42 7.93 4.39
N LEU A 90 -4.33 6.60 4.46
CA LEU A 90 -5.53 5.76 4.43
C LEU A 90 -6.25 5.88 5.78
N GLU A 91 -7.50 6.36 5.76
CA GLU A 91 -8.28 6.55 6.99
C GLU A 91 -9.46 5.59 7.12
N ARG A 92 -9.87 4.98 5.99
CA ARG A 92 -11.06 4.14 5.91
C ARG A 92 -10.73 2.83 5.21
N ILE A 93 -10.33 1.83 5.96
CA ILE A 93 -9.83 0.56 5.43
C ILE A 93 -10.88 -0.53 5.64
N VAL A 94 -11.14 -1.31 4.61
CA VAL A 94 -11.93 -2.55 4.68
C VAL A 94 -10.98 -3.74 4.56
N LEU A 95 -11.12 -4.72 5.45
CA LEU A 95 -10.33 -5.95 5.45
C LEU A 95 -11.20 -7.13 5.04
N VAL A 96 -10.78 -7.86 4.01
CA VAL A 96 -11.51 -9.05 3.51
C VAL A 96 -10.92 -10.35 4.02
N TYR A 97 -9.77 -10.32 4.69
CA TYR A 97 -9.06 -11.52 5.14
C TYR A 97 -8.45 -11.36 6.54
N ASP A 98 -8.60 -12.37 7.38
CA ASP A 98 -8.15 -12.36 8.78
C ASP A 98 -6.63 -12.11 8.96
N ASN A 99 -5.81 -12.63 8.06
CA ASN A 99 -4.35 -12.42 8.13
C ASN A 99 -3.96 -10.95 7.96
N THR A 100 -4.77 -10.16 7.25
CA THR A 100 -4.50 -8.73 7.07
C THR A 100 -4.71 -7.94 8.36
N ALA A 101 -5.56 -8.43 9.26
CA ALA A 101 -5.79 -7.80 10.55
C ALA A 101 -4.54 -7.76 11.44
N GLU A 102 -3.72 -8.83 11.40
CA GLU A 102 -2.46 -8.88 12.13
C GLU A 102 -1.44 -7.86 11.59
N ILE A 103 -1.37 -7.72 10.27
CA ILE A 103 -0.50 -6.75 9.61
C ILE A 103 -0.92 -5.32 9.98
N ILE A 104 -2.22 -5.00 9.88
CA ILE A 104 -2.76 -3.68 10.24
C ILE A 104 -2.47 -3.34 11.69
N ARG A 105 -2.55 -4.34 12.59
CA ARG A 105 -2.19 -4.15 14.00
C ARG A 105 -0.70 -3.85 14.20
N ILE A 106 0.17 -4.59 13.50
CA ILE A 106 1.62 -4.35 13.57
C ILE A 106 1.95 -2.93 13.11
N LEU A 107 1.22 -2.43 12.12
CA LEU A 107 1.35 -1.07 11.60
C LEU A 107 0.67 0.00 12.48
N GLY A 108 -0.06 -0.40 13.55
CA GLY A 108 -0.77 0.54 14.43
C GLY A 108 -1.94 1.27 13.76
N ALA A 109 -2.57 0.65 12.76
CA ALA A 109 -3.62 1.26 11.93
C ALA A 109 -5.02 0.65 12.17
N GLU A 110 -5.24 -0.05 13.29
CA GLU A 110 -6.49 -0.73 13.60
C GLU A 110 -7.69 0.21 13.68
N GLU A 111 -7.50 1.43 14.16
CA GLU A 111 -8.57 2.41 14.31
C GLU A 111 -9.11 2.91 12.96
N ARG A 112 -8.36 2.67 11.88
CA ARG A 112 -8.77 3.02 10.52
C ARG A 112 -9.63 1.95 9.86
N VAL A 113 -9.80 0.78 10.50
CA VAL A 113 -10.59 -0.33 9.96
C VAL A 113 -12.07 -0.07 10.21
N ILE A 114 -12.83 0.09 9.13
CA ILE A 114 -14.26 0.40 9.16
C ILE A 114 -15.16 -0.75 8.74
N GLY A 115 -14.61 -1.80 8.14
CA GLY A 115 -15.32 -3.00 7.71
C GLY A 115 -14.44 -4.22 7.72
N VAL A 116 -14.98 -5.36 8.13
CA VAL A 116 -14.30 -6.65 8.18
C VAL A 116 -15.21 -7.76 7.68
N ASP A 117 -14.64 -8.87 7.20
CA ASP A 117 -15.42 -10.04 6.87
C ASP A 117 -16.08 -10.65 8.12
N SER A 118 -17.23 -11.28 7.93
CA SER A 118 -18.05 -11.87 8.99
C SER A 118 -18.00 -13.39 9.00
N GLU A 119 -17.02 -13.99 8.37
CA GLU A 119 -16.94 -15.43 8.28
C GLU A 119 -16.71 -16.04 9.66
N GLY A 120 -17.80 -16.32 10.35
CA GLY A 120 -18.03 -17.08 11.55
C GLY A 120 -16.80 -17.41 12.41
N SER A 121 -16.34 -18.64 12.37
CA SER A 121 -15.20 -19.11 13.17
C SER A 121 -13.83 -18.76 12.58
N SER A 122 -13.75 -18.20 11.37
CA SER A 122 -12.51 -17.88 10.68
C SER A 122 -12.29 -16.40 10.36
N GLY A 123 -13.33 -15.59 10.40
CA GLY A 123 -13.20 -14.13 10.21
C GLY A 123 -12.56 -13.42 11.41
N ALA A 124 -12.07 -12.21 11.17
CA ALA A 124 -11.42 -11.39 12.19
C ALA A 124 -12.30 -11.19 13.45
N ILE A 125 -13.61 -11.04 13.26
CA ILE A 125 -14.58 -10.90 14.36
C ILE A 125 -14.83 -12.24 15.08
N GLY A 126 -14.98 -13.35 14.33
CA GLY A 126 -15.39 -14.64 14.90
C GLY A 126 -14.25 -15.37 15.61
N LYS A 127 -13.06 -15.38 15.00
CA LYS A 127 -11.94 -16.19 15.47
C LYS A 127 -11.08 -15.50 16.53
N TYR A 128 -11.00 -14.17 16.50
CA TYR A 128 -10.05 -13.43 17.33
C TYR A 128 -10.66 -12.29 18.16
N PRO A 129 -11.86 -12.43 18.78
CA PRO A 129 -12.43 -11.31 19.57
C PRO A 129 -11.52 -10.92 20.74
N THR A 130 -10.68 -11.83 21.22
CA THR A 130 -9.71 -11.55 22.27
C THR A 130 -8.49 -10.77 21.76
N TYR A 131 -8.10 -11.00 20.51
CA TYR A 131 -6.91 -10.38 19.92
C TYR A 131 -7.25 -9.06 19.20
N PHE A 132 -8.48 -8.91 18.71
CA PHE A 132 -8.95 -7.75 17.96
C PHE A 132 -10.30 -7.26 18.48
N PRO A 133 -10.41 -6.89 19.79
CA PRO A 133 -11.67 -6.47 20.38
C PRO A 133 -12.27 -5.24 19.70
N GLN A 134 -11.45 -4.39 19.10
CA GLN A 134 -11.87 -3.22 18.34
C GLN A 134 -12.72 -3.57 17.11
N PHE A 135 -12.54 -4.77 16.52
CA PHE A 135 -13.30 -5.18 15.33
C PHE A 135 -14.68 -5.77 15.64
N ILE A 136 -15.00 -6.04 16.91
CA ILE A 136 -16.30 -6.61 17.31
C ILE A 136 -17.48 -5.72 16.89
N GLN A 137 -17.28 -4.40 16.88
CA GLN A 137 -18.28 -3.42 16.49
C GLN A 137 -18.09 -2.86 15.08
N THR A 138 -17.10 -3.36 14.35
CA THR A 138 -16.82 -2.94 12.99
C THR A 138 -17.89 -3.51 12.05
N ALA A 139 -18.26 -2.78 11.00
CA ALA A 139 -19.28 -3.21 10.06
C ALA A 139 -18.91 -4.54 9.39
N SER A 140 -19.90 -5.45 9.30
CA SER A 140 -19.73 -6.67 8.53
C SER A 140 -19.90 -6.40 7.04
N ILE A 141 -18.97 -6.90 6.24
CA ILE A 141 -19.02 -6.82 4.77
C ILE A 141 -19.37 -8.16 4.11
N GLY A 142 -20.05 -9.05 4.83
CA GLY A 142 -20.33 -10.40 4.35
C GLY A 142 -19.17 -11.36 4.57
N ASN A 143 -19.21 -12.48 3.87
CA ASN A 143 -18.22 -13.53 3.99
C ASN A 143 -17.12 -13.32 2.94
N ARG A 144 -15.89 -13.71 3.25
CA ARG A 144 -14.72 -13.52 2.36
C ARG A 144 -14.85 -14.15 0.97
N ASN A 145 -15.70 -15.16 0.79
CA ASN A 145 -15.96 -15.80 -0.51
C ASN A 145 -17.17 -15.19 -1.24
N ASP A 146 -18.00 -14.42 -0.51
CA ASP A 146 -19.21 -13.79 -1.00
C ASP A 146 -19.42 -12.48 -0.24
N CYS A 147 -18.63 -11.48 -0.60
CA CYS A 147 -18.72 -10.19 0.06
C CYS A 147 -19.92 -9.38 -0.39
N ASP A 148 -20.49 -8.66 0.55
CA ASP A 148 -21.55 -7.70 0.30
C ASP A 148 -20.95 -6.40 -0.26
N VAL A 149 -20.90 -6.33 -1.60
CA VAL A 149 -20.36 -5.16 -2.32
C VAL A 149 -21.15 -3.90 -1.97
N GLU A 150 -22.48 -3.98 -1.76
CA GLU A 150 -23.27 -2.82 -1.37
C GLU A 150 -22.90 -2.32 0.03
N ALA A 151 -22.66 -3.23 0.96
CA ALA A 151 -22.19 -2.88 2.30
C ALA A 151 -20.81 -2.20 2.22
N ILE A 152 -19.89 -2.72 1.41
CA ILE A 152 -18.57 -2.12 1.19
C ILE A 152 -18.72 -0.71 0.61
N LEU A 153 -19.51 -0.54 -0.45
CA LEU A 153 -19.71 0.78 -1.09
C LEU A 153 -20.33 1.81 -0.14
N LYS A 154 -21.25 1.37 0.73
CA LYS A 154 -21.84 2.25 1.76
C LYS A 154 -20.83 2.75 2.78
N LEU A 155 -19.79 1.98 3.04
CA LEU A 155 -18.72 2.38 3.93
C LEU A 155 -17.78 3.42 3.32
N GLN A 156 -17.79 3.62 2.01
CA GLN A 156 -16.93 4.55 1.30
C GLN A 156 -15.44 4.40 1.72
N PRO A 157 -14.84 3.22 1.56
CA PRO A 157 -13.46 3.00 1.96
C PRO A 157 -12.47 3.74 1.05
N ASP A 158 -11.33 4.13 1.60
CA ASP A 158 -10.17 4.63 0.85
C ASP A 158 -9.40 3.45 0.21
N ALA A 159 -9.42 2.30 0.90
CA ALA A 159 -8.81 1.07 0.41
C ALA A 159 -9.54 -0.18 0.91
N ILE A 160 -9.48 -1.23 0.09
CA ILE A 160 -9.94 -2.57 0.43
C ILE A 160 -8.72 -3.49 0.36
N ILE A 161 -8.36 -4.11 1.49
CA ILE A 161 -7.24 -5.03 1.55
C ILE A 161 -7.79 -6.44 1.43
N ILE A 162 -7.42 -7.10 0.33
CA ILE A 162 -7.84 -8.44 -0.02
C ILE A 162 -6.64 -9.37 0.16
N GLY A 163 -6.78 -10.42 0.96
CA GLY A 163 -5.83 -11.53 0.96
C GLY A 163 -5.99 -12.35 -0.32
N THR A 164 -4.96 -13.00 -0.81
CA THR A 164 -4.91 -13.75 -2.08
C THR A 164 -6.22 -14.24 -2.69
N LYS A 165 -6.33 -14.11 -4.00
CA LYS A 165 -7.19 -14.73 -5.07
C LYS A 165 -8.61 -15.26 -4.77
N THR A 166 -9.15 -15.25 -3.59
CA THR A 166 -10.36 -16.00 -3.28
C THR A 166 -11.46 -15.20 -2.62
N GLY A 167 -11.53 -13.99 -2.64
CA GLY A 167 -12.46 -13.42 -1.70
C GLY A 167 -13.22 -12.22 -2.19
N CYS A 168 -13.68 -12.06 -3.25
CA CYS A 168 -14.57 -11.05 -3.80
C CYS A 168 -14.26 -10.87 -5.29
N PRO A 169 -14.61 -11.85 -6.13
CA PRO A 169 -14.25 -11.81 -7.55
C PRO A 169 -14.78 -10.58 -8.29
N TYR A 170 -15.71 -9.85 -7.68
CA TYR A 170 -16.30 -8.63 -8.26
C TYR A 170 -15.53 -7.34 -7.93
N LEU A 171 -14.52 -7.40 -7.10
CA LEU A 171 -13.71 -6.22 -6.73
C LEU A 171 -12.43 -6.10 -7.57
N GLU A 172 -12.02 -7.18 -8.23
CA GLU A 172 -10.81 -7.19 -9.07
C GLU A 172 -10.97 -6.44 -10.40
N ASP A 173 -12.21 -6.18 -10.84
CA ASP A 173 -12.53 -5.56 -12.13
C ASP A 173 -12.93 -4.07 -12.03
N LYS A 174 -12.72 -3.42 -10.90
CA LYS A 174 -13.12 -2.01 -10.68
C LYS A 174 -12.01 -1.21 -10.03
#